data_e16c888485854e637117236382bc31eb
#
_entry.id   e16c888485854e637117236382bc31eb
#
_cell.length_a   1.000
_cell.length_b   1.000
_cell.length_c   1.000
_cell.angle_alpha   90.00
_cell.angle_beta   90.00
_cell.angle_gamma   90.00
#
_symmetry.space_group_name_H-M   'P 1'
#
loop_
_entity.id
_entity.type
_entity.pdbx_description
1 polymer ?
#
loop_
_entity_poly.entity_id
_entity_poly.type
_entity_poly.pdbx_seq_one_letter_code
_entity_poly.pdbx_strand_id
1 'polypeptide(L)'
;MKKIIIATNNNNKKNEIIDILSDIHFSCEILNINGLPDVDETGDTYKENAELKTNSVFEYIKKTNIKADAIIGDDSGLEIKELNNKPGVYTARYAFINGRGKHHSTTDNIKYIYDIIKSDKTEAKYICYIDILDIKNNIHIGSFGKLDGFIIKRNIKYNKNYFDYDPFFQLQDGRILSDISRKEKNKISHRYNAITSSLYIKG
;
A
#
# COMPACT_ATOMS: atom_id res chain seq x y z
N MET A 1 -4.49 11.74 23.53
CA MET A 1 -3.85 10.94 22.45
C MET A 1 -4.91 10.66 21.41
N LYS A 2 -4.62 10.90 20.12
CA LYS A 2 -5.59 10.67 19.03
C LYS A 2 -5.86 9.19 18.86
N LYS A 3 -7.12 8.81 18.74
CA LYS A 3 -7.57 7.44 18.45
C LYS A 3 -7.71 7.25 16.95
N ILE A 4 -6.95 6.32 16.39
CA ILE A 4 -6.87 6.13 14.92
C ILE A 4 -7.29 4.71 14.56
N ILE A 5 -8.05 4.59 13.49
CA ILE A 5 -8.39 3.32 12.84
C ILE A 5 -7.63 3.23 11.53
N ILE A 6 -7.00 2.08 11.27
CA ILE A 6 -6.37 1.79 9.97
C ILE A 6 -7.35 0.96 9.14
N ALA A 7 -7.83 1.53 8.04
CA ALA A 7 -8.85 0.98 7.16
C ALA A 7 -8.26 -0.06 6.19
N THR A 8 -7.75 -1.16 6.72
CA THR A 8 -7.22 -2.26 5.91
C THR A 8 -7.38 -3.60 6.62
N ASN A 9 -7.75 -4.63 5.84
CA ASN A 9 -7.74 -6.04 6.27
C ASN A 9 -6.39 -6.71 5.99
N ASN A 10 -5.45 -6.03 5.31
CA ASN A 10 -4.11 -6.54 5.05
C ASN A 10 -3.20 -6.29 6.27
N ASN A 11 -2.91 -7.34 7.03
CA ASN A 11 -2.07 -7.26 8.23
C ASN A 11 -0.66 -6.72 7.96
N ASN A 12 -0.08 -6.98 6.79
CA ASN A 12 1.25 -6.47 6.44
C ASN A 12 1.23 -4.96 6.27
N LYS A 13 0.25 -4.42 5.55
CA LYS A 13 0.05 -2.97 5.39
C LYS A 13 -0.24 -2.31 6.73
N LYS A 14 -1.15 -2.90 7.52
CA LYS A 14 -1.49 -2.40 8.86
C LYS A 14 -0.25 -2.29 9.75
N ASN A 15 0.54 -3.35 9.83
CA ASN A 15 1.74 -3.37 10.64
C ASN A 15 2.80 -2.38 10.15
N GLU A 16 2.96 -2.21 8.83
CA GLU A 16 3.89 -1.22 8.28
C GLU A 16 3.46 0.21 8.64
N ILE A 17 2.17 0.54 8.56
CA ILE A 17 1.64 1.85 8.97
C ILE A 17 1.89 2.09 10.47
N ILE A 18 1.63 1.10 11.32
CA ILE A 18 1.87 1.19 12.77
C ILE A 18 3.35 1.46 13.06
N ASP A 19 4.25 0.70 12.43
CA ASP A 19 5.69 0.87 12.63
C ASP A 19 6.14 2.27 12.18
N ILE A 20 5.66 2.75 11.02
CA ILE A 20 5.99 4.09 10.52
C ILE A 20 5.51 5.17 11.50
N LEU A 21 4.27 5.11 11.97
CA LEU A 21 3.73 6.06 12.94
C LEU A 21 4.55 6.07 14.23
N SER A 22 5.00 4.90 14.70
CA SER A 22 5.88 4.76 15.86
C SER A 22 7.27 5.38 15.60
N ASP A 23 7.87 5.10 14.46
CA ASP A 23 9.22 5.58 14.10
C ASP A 23 9.28 7.12 13.96
N ILE A 24 8.19 7.75 13.53
CA ILE A 24 8.08 9.22 13.46
C ILE A 24 7.59 9.85 14.77
N HIS A 25 7.47 9.05 15.85
CA HIS A 25 7.00 9.46 17.17
C HIS A 25 5.61 10.13 17.16
N PHE A 26 4.74 9.71 16.27
CA PHE A 26 3.37 10.20 16.23
C PHE A 26 2.53 9.62 17.37
N SER A 27 2.16 10.47 18.34
CA SER A 27 1.43 10.05 19.54
C SER A 27 -0.02 9.74 19.23
N CYS A 28 -0.34 8.45 19.04
CA CYS A 28 -1.70 7.97 18.80
C CYS A 28 -1.95 6.60 19.45
N GLU A 29 -3.22 6.30 19.63
CA GLU A 29 -3.75 4.98 19.99
C GLU A 29 -4.34 4.34 18.75
N ILE A 30 -3.82 3.18 18.32
CA ILE A 30 -4.40 2.44 17.21
C ILE A 30 -5.52 1.55 17.73
N LEU A 31 -6.74 1.83 17.30
CA LEU A 31 -7.89 1.02 17.63
C LEU A 31 -7.90 -0.26 16.79
N ASN A 32 -7.81 -1.40 17.46
CA ASN A 32 -7.86 -2.69 16.80
C ASN A 32 -9.31 -3.16 16.68
N ILE A 33 -9.90 -3.01 15.50
CA ILE A 33 -11.30 -3.38 15.23
C ILE A 33 -11.30 -4.66 14.40
N ASN A 34 -11.98 -5.67 14.90
CA ASN A 34 -12.24 -6.90 14.15
C ASN A 34 -13.47 -6.71 13.26
N GLY A 35 -13.42 -7.29 12.05
CA GLY A 35 -14.55 -7.27 11.12
C GLY A 35 -14.79 -5.91 10.47
N LEU A 36 -13.73 -5.16 10.20
CA LEU A 36 -13.83 -4.00 9.31
C LEU A 36 -14.45 -4.43 7.97
N PRO A 37 -15.27 -3.57 7.35
CA PRO A 37 -15.87 -3.88 6.06
C PRO A 37 -14.80 -4.17 5.01
N ASP A 38 -15.04 -5.19 4.22
CA ASP A 38 -14.27 -5.39 2.99
C ASP A 38 -14.77 -4.43 1.93
N VAL A 39 -13.86 -3.80 1.21
CA VAL A 39 -14.19 -2.73 0.27
C VAL A 39 -13.75 -3.14 -1.12
N ASP A 40 -14.70 -3.19 -2.05
CA ASP A 40 -14.40 -3.34 -3.46
C ASP A 40 -13.69 -2.08 -3.97
N GLU A 41 -12.45 -2.25 -4.39
CA GLU A 41 -11.61 -1.19 -4.96
C GLU A 41 -12.03 -0.93 -6.41
N THR A 42 -13.09 -0.13 -6.57
CA THR A 42 -13.69 0.20 -7.86
C THR A 42 -13.19 1.50 -8.46
N GLY A 43 -12.36 2.25 -7.73
CA GLY A 43 -11.78 3.50 -8.20
C GLY A 43 -10.71 3.28 -9.28
N ASP A 44 -10.59 4.26 -10.16
CA ASP A 44 -9.60 4.27 -11.23
C ASP A 44 -8.25 4.84 -10.77
N THR A 45 -8.20 5.42 -9.57
CA THR A 45 -7.01 6.03 -8.98
C THR A 45 -6.75 5.50 -7.56
N TYR A 46 -5.46 5.56 -7.14
CA TYR A 46 -5.08 5.24 -5.76
C TYR A 46 -5.82 6.11 -4.73
N LYS A 47 -6.05 7.38 -5.07
CA LYS A 47 -6.79 8.31 -4.21
C LYS A 47 -8.22 7.83 -4.00
N GLU A 48 -8.95 7.57 -5.06
CA GLU A 48 -10.33 7.08 -4.99
C GLU A 48 -10.44 5.81 -4.16
N ASN A 49 -9.56 4.83 -4.38
CA ASN A 49 -9.58 3.57 -3.62
C ASN A 49 -9.25 3.78 -2.13
N ALA A 50 -8.30 4.65 -1.79
CA ALA A 50 -7.99 4.97 -0.41
C ALA A 50 -9.18 5.68 0.29
N GLU A 51 -9.83 6.65 -0.39
CA GLU A 51 -11.02 7.34 0.11
C GLU A 51 -12.24 6.41 0.24
N LEU A 52 -12.43 5.44 -0.67
CA LEU A 52 -13.46 4.41 -0.53
C LEU A 52 -13.27 3.61 0.77
N LYS A 53 -12.04 3.26 1.11
CA LYS A 53 -11.72 2.53 2.35
C LYS A 53 -12.02 3.35 3.60
N THR A 54 -11.57 4.60 3.66
CA THR A 54 -11.81 5.46 4.82
C THR A 54 -13.29 5.77 4.99
N ASN A 55 -14.01 6.05 3.92
CA ASN A 55 -15.45 6.29 3.94
C ASN A 55 -16.25 5.07 4.39
N SER A 56 -15.89 3.88 3.91
CA SER A 56 -16.55 2.63 4.30
C SER A 56 -16.39 2.36 5.81
N VAL A 57 -15.18 2.55 6.34
CA VAL A 57 -14.93 2.40 7.78
C VAL A 57 -15.63 3.51 8.57
N PHE A 58 -15.71 4.72 8.07
CA PHE A 58 -16.45 5.81 8.71
C PHE A 58 -17.94 5.50 8.86
N GLU A 59 -18.58 4.99 7.82
CA GLU A 59 -19.98 4.56 7.90
C GLU A 59 -20.16 3.35 8.85
N TYR A 60 -19.20 2.46 8.91
CA TYR A 60 -19.21 1.33 9.84
C TYR A 60 -19.16 1.81 11.30
N ILE A 61 -18.24 2.71 11.65
CA ILE A 61 -18.10 3.19 13.05
C ILE A 61 -19.28 4.04 13.49
N LYS A 62 -19.94 4.76 12.59
CA LYS A 62 -21.19 5.45 12.89
C LYS A 62 -22.29 4.48 13.34
N LYS A 63 -22.45 3.37 12.61
CA LYS A 63 -23.45 2.33 12.90
C LYS A 63 -23.15 1.56 14.21
N THR A 64 -21.87 1.39 14.53
CA THR A 64 -21.42 0.62 15.71
C THR A 64 -21.08 1.49 16.91
N ASN A 65 -21.27 2.82 16.83
CA ASN A 65 -20.95 3.78 17.88
C ASN A 65 -19.48 3.74 18.36
N ILE A 66 -18.56 3.28 17.54
CA ILE A 66 -17.14 3.30 17.84
C ILE A 66 -16.63 4.75 17.74
N LYS A 67 -15.88 5.19 18.76
CA LYS A 67 -15.31 6.54 18.80
C LYS A 67 -13.85 6.54 18.38
N ALA A 68 -13.55 7.28 17.34
CA ALA A 68 -12.21 7.54 16.84
C ALA A 68 -12.07 9.01 16.42
N ASP A 69 -10.83 9.49 16.31
CA ASP A 69 -10.52 10.86 15.88
C ASP A 69 -10.19 10.91 14.38
N ALA A 70 -9.57 9.85 13.86
CA ALA A 70 -9.23 9.76 12.45
C ALA A 70 -9.25 8.31 11.92
N ILE A 71 -9.38 8.18 10.61
CA ILE A 71 -9.29 6.91 9.88
C ILE A 71 -8.19 7.08 8.83
N ILE A 72 -7.24 6.13 8.78
CA ILE A 72 -6.19 6.08 7.77
C ILE A 72 -6.52 4.96 6.79
N GLY A 73 -6.66 5.30 5.51
CA GLY A 73 -6.76 4.36 4.40
C GLY A 73 -5.53 4.44 3.50
N ASP A 74 -5.16 3.31 2.89
CA ASP A 74 -4.12 3.30 1.87
C ASP A 74 -4.58 2.56 0.63
N ASP A 75 -4.19 3.08 -0.52
CA ASP A 75 -4.12 2.28 -1.73
C ASP A 75 -2.72 2.40 -2.34
N SER A 76 -2.22 1.28 -2.88
CA SER A 76 -0.85 1.20 -3.34
C SER A 76 -0.69 0.19 -4.47
N GLY A 77 0.29 0.44 -5.33
CA GLY A 77 0.58 -0.45 -6.43
C GLY A 77 1.97 -0.28 -7.00
N LEU A 78 2.26 -1.14 -7.97
CA LEU A 78 3.49 -1.15 -8.74
C LEU A 78 3.20 -0.56 -10.13
N GLU A 79 4.03 0.36 -10.56
CA GLU A 79 4.02 0.91 -11.91
C GLU A 79 5.31 0.55 -12.63
N ILE A 80 5.21 -0.06 -13.80
CA ILE A 80 6.35 -0.53 -14.60
C ILE A 80 6.38 0.27 -15.90
N LYS A 81 7.48 0.95 -16.18
CA LYS A 81 7.62 1.86 -17.30
C LYS A 81 7.39 1.14 -18.63
N GLU A 82 7.97 -0.05 -18.81
CA GLU A 82 7.82 -0.86 -20.02
C GLU A 82 6.38 -1.29 -20.29
N LEU A 83 5.53 -1.30 -19.25
CA LEU A 83 4.12 -1.63 -19.35
C LEU A 83 3.21 -0.37 -19.34
N ASN A 84 3.74 0.80 -19.69
CA ASN A 84 3.01 2.08 -19.64
C ASN A 84 2.40 2.36 -18.26
N ASN A 85 3.20 2.17 -17.22
CA ASN A 85 2.84 2.33 -15.80
C ASN A 85 1.77 1.33 -15.29
N LYS A 86 1.49 0.26 -16.02
CA LYS A 86 0.71 -0.86 -15.47
C LYS A 86 1.61 -1.73 -14.59
N PRO A 87 1.04 -2.49 -13.65
CA PRO A 87 -0.37 -2.69 -13.32
C PRO A 87 -1.08 -1.53 -12.60
N GLY A 88 -0.37 -0.61 -11.92
CA GLY A 88 -1.01 0.51 -11.22
C GLY A 88 -1.96 0.06 -10.10
N VAL A 89 -3.16 0.59 -10.03
CA VAL A 89 -4.20 0.23 -9.05
C VAL A 89 -4.62 -1.25 -9.14
N TYR A 90 -4.30 -1.93 -10.23
CA TYR A 90 -4.63 -3.34 -10.45
C TYR A 90 -3.54 -4.30 -9.97
N THR A 91 -2.53 -3.83 -9.26
CA THR A 91 -1.34 -4.60 -8.85
C THR A 91 -1.69 -5.94 -8.18
N ALA A 92 -2.66 -5.97 -7.28
CA ALA A 92 -3.05 -7.17 -6.56
C ALA A 92 -3.80 -8.22 -7.42
N ARG A 93 -4.37 -7.81 -8.56
CA ARG A 93 -5.25 -8.64 -9.40
C ARG A 93 -4.88 -8.62 -10.88
N TYR A 94 -3.67 -8.19 -11.22
CA TYR A 94 -3.28 -7.89 -12.61
C TYR A 94 -3.32 -9.10 -13.54
N ALA A 95 -2.81 -10.25 -13.12
CA ALA A 95 -2.90 -11.48 -13.90
C ALA A 95 -4.35 -11.92 -14.10
N PHE A 96 -5.15 -11.88 -13.03
CA PHE A 96 -6.56 -12.30 -13.07
C PHE A 96 -7.40 -11.49 -14.04
N ILE A 97 -7.31 -10.16 -14.03
CA ILE A 97 -8.07 -9.29 -14.94
C ILE A 97 -7.64 -9.45 -16.41
N ASN A 98 -6.46 -10.02 -16.65
CA ASN A 98 -5.97 -10.36 -17.98
C ASN A 98 -6.19 -11.85 -18.33
N GLY A 99 -7.10 -12.54 -17.65
CA GLY A 99 -7.45 -13.94 -17.91
C GLY A 99 -6.36 -14.95 -17.51
N ARG A 100 -5.47 -14.58 -16.58
CA ARG A 100 -4.36 -15.42 -16.11
C ARG A 100 -4.43 -15.59 -14.59
N GLY A 101 -4.14 -16.80 -14.12
CA GLY A 101 -3.98 -17.08 -12.70
C GLY A 101 -5.24 -16.86 -11.83
N LYS A 102 -5.03 -16.79 -10.52
CA LYS A 102 -6.09 -16.65 -9.51
C LYS A 102 -6.19 -15.20 -9.02
N HIS A 103 -7.38 -14.83 -8.58
CA HIS A 103 -7.62 -13.55 -7.92
C HIS A 103 -6.70 -13.39 -6.70
N HIS A 104 -6.06 -12.22 -6.55
CA HIS A 104 -5.10 -11.90 -5.47
C HIS A 104 -3.89 -12.86 -5.33
N SER A 105 -3.48 -13.51 -6.42
CA SER A 105 -2.29 -14.37 -6.42
C SER A 105 -1.05 -13.55 -6.82
N THR A 106 -0.22 -13.19 -5.87
CA THR A 106 1.05 -12.48 -6.13
C THR A 106 1.97 -13.30 -7.05
N THR A 107 2.02 -14.62 -6.85
CA THR A 107 2.84 -15.51 -7.71
C THR A 107 2.37 -15.46 -9.17
N ASP A 108 1.06 -15.48 -9.41
CA ASP A 108 0.53 -15.43 -10.76
C ASP A 108 0.73 -14.05 -11.39
N ASN A 109 0.59 -12.98 -10.60
CA ASN A 109 0.88 -11.62 -11.04
C ASN A 109 2.35 -11.45 -11.45
N ILE A 110 3.30 -11.98 -10.67
CA ILE A 110 4.72 -11.94 -10.98
C ILE A 110 5.02 -12.71 -12.27
N LYS A 111 4.50 -13.94 -12.39
CA LYS A 111 4.66 -14.75 -13.61
C LYS A 111 4.12 -14.01 -14.83
N TYR A 112 2.92 -13.46 -14.74
CA TYR A 112 2.32 -12.72 -15.84
C TYR A 112 3.15 -11.48 -16.22
N ILE A 113 3.64 -10.70 -15.26
CA ILE A 113 4.53 -9.57 -15.52
C ILE A 113 5.79 -10.05 -16.24
N TYR A 114 6.41 -11.14 -15.81
CA TYR A 114 7.61 -11.70 -16.43
C TYR A 114 7.39 -12.19 -17.87
N ASP A 115 6.18 -12.72 -18.14
CA ASP A 115 5.83 -13.16 -19.49
C ASP A 115 5.70 -11.99 -20.49
N ILE A 116 5.25 -10.82 -20.00
CA ILE A 116 4.93 -9.67 -20.87
C ILE A 116 6.04 -8.61 -20.95
N ILE A 117 6.93 -8.51 -19.94
CA ILE A 117 8.11 -7.64 -20.04
C ILE A 117 9.17 -8.32 -20.93
N LYS A 118 9.84 -7.53 -21.78
CA LYS A 118 10.89 -8.02 -22.66
C LYS A 118 12.26 -7.92 -22.02
N SER A 119 12.49 -6.85 -21.26
CA SER A 119 13.76 -6.55 -20.59
C SER A 119 13.98 -7.41 -19.36
N ASP A 120 15.23 -7.79 -19.08
CA ASP A 120 15.60 -8.44 -17.82
C ASP A 120 15.58 -7.46 -16.63
N LYS A 121 15.68 -6.17 -16.93
CA LYS A 121 15.60 -5.07 -15.97
C LYS A 121 14.85 -3.88 -16.60
N THR A 122 13.81 -3.40 -15.92
CA THR A 122 13.02 -2.26 -16.38
C THR A 122 12.72 -1.32 -15.22
N GLU A 123 12.68 -0.01 -15.50
CA GLU A 123 12.31 1.00 -14.52
C GLU A 123 10.91 0.73 -13.96
N ALA A 124 10.80 0.85 -12.66
CA ALA A 124 9.54 0.67 -11.95
C ALA A 124 9.50 1.55 -10.70
N LYS A 125 8.31 1.76 -10.18
CA LYS A 125 8.11 2.44 -8.91
C LYS A 125 6.94 1.84 -8.16
N TYR A 126 7.05 1.78 -6.84
CA TYR A 126 5.91 1.65 -5.97
C TYR A 126 5.28 3.01 -5.74
N ILE A 127 3.97 3.06 -5.78
CA ILE A 127 3.15 4.23 -5.44
C ILE A 127 2.25 3.86 -4.26
N CYS A 128 2.06 4.81 -3.35
CA CYS A 128 1.04 4.75 -2.32
C CYS A 128 0.32 6.09 -2.24
N TYR A 129 -0.99 6.06 -2.10
CA TYR A 129 -1.76 7.19 -1.60
C TYR A 129 -2.29 6.85 -0.21
N ILE A 130 -2.00 7.73 0.74
CA ILE A 130 -2.59 7.69 2.07
C ILE A 130 -3.72 8.71 2.11
N ASP A 131 -4.88 8.27 2.56
CA ASP A 131 -6.00 9.13 2.92
C ASP A 131 -6.20 9.11 4.42
N ILE A 132 -6.29 10.28 5.03
CA ILE A 132 -6.58 10.47 6.45
C ILE A 132 -7.89 11.25 6.56
N LEU A 133 -8.95 10.57 6.98
CA LEU A 133 -10.22 11.21 7.27
C LEU A 133 -10.20 11.73 8.72
N ASP A 134 -10.18 13.05 8.88
CA ASP A 134 -10.46 13.72 10.16
C ASP A 134 -11.95 13.63 10.42
N ILE A 135 -12.34 12.83 11.39
CA ILE A 135 -13.75 12.52 11.67
C ILE A 135 -14.50 13.74 12.18
N LYS A 136 -13.86 14.56 13.03
CA LYS A 136 -14.49 15.74 13.64
C LYS A 136 -14.86 16.79 12.59
N ASN A 137 -13.95 17.02 11.65
CA ASN A 137 -14.12 18.06 10.65
C ASN A 137 -14.72 17.52 9.33
N ASN A 138 -14.81 16.21 9.18
CA ASN A 138 -15.21 15.52 7.95
C ASN A 138 -14.37 15.96 6.75
N ILE A 139 -13.04 15.99 6.95
CA ILE A 139 -12.08 16.43 5.94
C ILE A 139 -11.14 15.29 5.61
N HIS A 140 -10.96 15.03 4.31
CA HIS A 140 -9.93 14.14 3.78
C HIS A 140 -8.62 14.90 3.57
N ILE A 141 -7.56 14.40 4.16
CA ILE A 141 -6.19 14.90 3.99
C ILE A 141 -5.36 13.76 3.44
N GLY A 142 -4.83 13.92 2.24
CA GLY A 142 -4.10 12.83 1.62
C GLY A 142 -2.82 13.25 0.94
N SER A 143 -1.95 12.28 0.73
CA SER A 143 -0.67 12.50 0.06
C SER A 143 -0.22 11.25 -0.68
N PHE A 144 0.53 11.49 -1.75
CA PHE A 144 1.25 10.46 -2.48
C PHE A 144 2.64 10.24 -1.89
N GLY A 145 3.07 8.99 -1.91
CA GLY A 145 4.46 8.61 -1.72
C GLY A 145 4.90 7.63 -2.79
N LYS A 146 6.16 7.66 -3.14
CA LYS A 146 6.76 6.77 -4.14
C LYS A 146 8.08 6.19 -3.66
N LEU A 147 8.45 5.05 -4.24
CA LEU A 147 9.77 4.45 -4.15
C LEU A 147 10.19 4.04 -5.57
N ASP A 148 11.16 4.75 -6.12
CA ASP A 148 11.68 4.48 -7.46
C ASP A 148 12.72 3.34 -7.43
N GLY A 149 12.73 2.49 -8.46
CA GLY A 149 13.63 1.36 -8.60
C GLY A 149 13.44 0.65 -9.93
N PHE A 150 13.66 -0.65 -9.91
CA PHE A 150 13.58 -1.49 -11.10
C PHE A 150 12.90 -2.81 -10.77
N ILE A 151 12.11 -3.33 -11.70
CA ILE A 151 11.76 -4.76 -11.72
C ILE A 151 12.87 -5.49 -12.46
N ILE A 152 13.39 -6.55 -11.84
CA ILE A 152 14.42 -7.42 -12.40
C ILE A 152 13.94 -8.86 -12.47
N LYS A 153 14.24 -9.56 -13.56
CA LYS A 153 13.99 -11.00 -13.68
C LYS A 153 14.99 -11.77 -12.84
N ARG A 154 14.49 -12.49 -11.86
CA ARG A 154 15.29 -13.35 -10.97
C ARG A 154 14.72 -14.75 -10.94
N ASN A 155 15.60 -15.75 -11.04
CA ASN A 155 15.20 -17.15 -10.89
C ASN A 155 15.20 -17.54 -9.40
N ILE A 156 14.22 -17.05 -8.66
CA ILE A 156 14.02 -17.42 -7.26
C ILE A 156 12.62 -18.02 -7.07
N LYS A 157 12.52 -18.99 -6.17
CA LYS A 157 11.20 -19.47 -5.76
C LYS A 157 10.53 -18.42 -4.90
N TYR A 158 9.35 -17.95 -5.33
CA TYR A 158 8.53 -17.07 -4.50
C TYR A 158 8.20 -17.78 -3.18
N ASN A 159 8.39 -17.09 -2.08
CA ASN A 159 8.05 -17.54 -0.74
C ASN A 159 6.92 -16.65 -0.20
N LYS A 160 5.90 -17.24 0.42
CA LYS A 160 4.77 -16.52 1.04
C LYS A 160 5.19 -15.52 2.15
N ASN A 161 6.42 -15.62 2.65
CA ASN A 161 6.97 -14.68 3.61
C ASN A 161 7.48 -13.39 2.97
N TYR A 162 7.61 -13.36 1.63
CA TYR A 162 7.94 -12.14 0.92
C TYR A 162 6.72 -11.22 0.85
N PHE A 163 6.98 -9.93 0.96
CA PHE A 163 5.97 -8.92 0.77
C PHE A 163 5.87 -8.60 -0.73
N ASP A 164 4.75 -8.94 -1.36
CA ASP A 164 4.41 -8.63 -2.75
C ASP A 164 5.58 -8.86 -3.75
N TYR A 165 6.05 -7.81 -4.42
CA TYR A 165 7.09 -7.88 -5.43
C TYR A 165 8.49 -7.56 -4.91
N ASP A 166 8.68 -7.39 -3.60
CA ASP A 166 9.95 -7.00 -3.00
C ASP A 166 11.16 -7.83 -3.44
N PRO A 167 11.06 -9.17 -3.63
CA PRO A 167 12.19 -9.98 -4.10
C PRO A 167 12.62 -9.68 -5.54
N PHE A 168 11.78 -8.99 -6.28
CA PHE A 168 11.97 -8.65 -7.70
C PHE A 168 12.16 -7.15 -7.91
N PHE A 169 12.11 -6.38 -6.82
CA PHE A 169 12.29 -4.94 -6.84
C PHE A 169 13.69 -4.56 -6.39
N GLN A 170 14.48 -4.01 -7.32
CA GLN A 170 15.82 -3.51 -7.07
C GLN A 170 15.78 -2.00 -6.82
N LEU A 171 16.38 -1.58 -5.73
CA LEU A 171 16.57 -0.17 -5.40
C LEU A 171 17.56 0.51 -6.37
N GLN A 172 17.58 1.84 -6.38
CA GLN A 172 18.50 2.63 -7.21
C GLN A 172 19.98 2.34 -6.89
N ASP A 173 20.29 2.00 -5.64
CA ASP A 173 21.64 1.65 -5.19
C ASP A 173 22.05 0.20 -5.48
N GLY A 174 21.17 -0.57 -6.15
CA GLY A 174 21.42 -1.95 -6.55
C GLY A 174 20.97 -3.03 -5.57
N ARG A 175 20.61 -2.68 -4.33
CA ARG A 175 20.09 -3.64 -3.35
C ARG A 175 18.69 -4.11 -3.71
N ILE A 176 18.33 -5.32 -3.27
CA ILE A 176 16.99 -5.87 -3.45
C ILE A 176 16.14 -5.51 -2.24
N LEU A 177 14.90 -5.09 -2.49
CA LEU A 177 14.02 -4.59 -1.43
C LEU A 177 13.69 -5.66 -0.37
N SER A 178 13.63 -6.95 -0.74
CA SER A 178 13.46 -8.04 0.21
C SER A 178 14.67 -8.33 1.08
N ASP A 179 15.85 -7.85 0.69
CA ASP A 179 17.12 -8.18 1.36
C ASP A 179 17.50 -7.14 2.43
N ILE A 180 16.78 -6.01 2.48
CA ILE A 180 16.95 -5.01 3.53
C ILE A 180 16.04 -5.29 4.74
N SER A 181 16.43 -4.80 5.91
CA SER A 181 15.64 -4.98 7.12
C SER A 181 14.30 -4.23 7.04
N ARG A 182 13.27 -4.76 7.71
CA ARG A 182 11.96 -4.10 7.79
C ARG A 182 12.08 -2.65 8.30
N LYS A 183 12.93 -2.42 9.31
CA LYS A 183 13.18 -1.08 9.85
C LYS A 183 13.77 -0.12 8.82
N GLU A 184 14.65 -0.60 7.97
CA GLU A 184 15.24 0.20 6.90
C GLU A 184 14.21 0.44 5.78
N LYS A 185 13.48 -0.60 5.38
CA LYS A 185 12.39 -0.48 4.40
C LYS A 185 11.35 0.56 4.82
N ASN A 186 10.95 0.55 6.11
CA ASN A 186 9.96 1.48 6.65
C ASN A 186 10.41 2.96 6.59
N LYS A 187 11.70 3.24 6.38
CA LYS A 187 12.23 4.61 6.25
C LYS A 187 12.35 5.12 4.81
N ILE A 188 12.22 4.22 3.84
CA ILE A 188 12.38 4.55 2.42
C ILE A 188 11.15 4.18 1.59
N SER A 189 10.20 3.44 2.17
CA SER A 189 9.06 2.90 1.43
C SER A 189 8.14 4.00 0.88
N HIS A 190 7.44 3.68 -0.20
CA HIS A 190 6.39 4.53 -0.75
C HIS A 190 5.36 4.93 0.29
N ARG A 191 5.02 4.02 1.23
CA ARG A 191 4.08 4.28 2.32
C ARG A 191 4.65 5.23 3.38
N TYR A 192 5.92 5.07 3.73
CA TYR A 192 6.62 6.03 4.59
C TYR A 192 6.59 7.44 4.00
N ASN A 193 6.94 7.55 2.71
CA ASN A 193 6.95 8.85 2.02
C ASN A 193 5.55 9.48 1.96
N ALA A 194 4.49 8.67 1.75
CA ALA A 194 3.11 9.16 1.78
C ALA A 194 2.71 9.65 3.18
N ILE A 195 2.95 8.86 4.23
CA ILE A 195 2.57 9.21 5.61
C ILE A 195 3.30 10.48 6.06
N THR A 196 4.61 10.56 5.87
CA THR A 196 5.41 11.71 6.33
C THR A 196 5.15 12.99 5.54
N SER A 197 4.61 12.88 4.33
CA SER A 197 4.20 14.03 3.52
C SER A 197 2.82 14.57 3.91
N SER A 198 2.04 13.82 4.68
CA SER A 198 0.73 14.26 5.14
C SER A 198 0.84 15.42 6.13
N LEU A 199 0.11 16.52 5.88
CA LEU A 199 0.04 17.66 6.79
C LEU A 199 -0.58 17.34 8.15
N TYR A 200 -1.43 16.29 8.19
CA TYR A 200 -2.07 15.85 9.42
C TYR A 200 -1.07 15.31 10.45
N ILE A 201 0.03 14.73 9.98
CA ILE A 201 1.06 14.14 10.84
C ILE A 201 2.08 15.19 11.31
N LYS A 202 2.23 16.28 10.55
CA LYS A 202 3.16 17.36 10.87
C LYS A 202 2.59 18.41 11.85
N GLY A 203 1.33 18.35 12.14
CA GLY A 203 0.63 19.21 13.12
C GLY A 203 0.46 18.45 14.42
#